data_32e21f624f58d2b4daf872d8c8444258
#
_entry.id   32e21f624f58d2b4daf872d8c8444258
#
_cell.length_a   1.000
_cell.length_b   1.000
_cell.length_c   1.000
_cell.angle_alpha   90.00
_cell.angle_beta   90.00
_cell.angle_gamma   90.00
#
_symmetry.space_group_name_H-M   'P 1'
#
loop_
_entity.id
_entity.type
_entity.pdbx_description
1 polymer ?
#
loop_
_entity_poly.entity_id
_entity_poly.type
_entity_poly.pdbx_seq_one_letter_code
_entity_poly.pdbx_strand_id
1 'polypeptide(L)'
;MVTGASSGIGYELAILCAQDGFNLLVVADDPKIEEAAKQFQNYGVEVHALQADLATREGVDKFYDAAQGRQVDALLANAGHGLGGGFLDQDFDDVRHVIDTNITGTIYLIQKVAKDMRTRGEGRILITGSVAGFTPGTYSAVYNGTKAFIDSFSFALRAELEDQDSNVTVTCLMPGATETEFFERAGMEDTKVGQSKKDDPADVAKVGYEAMLNGEGDVVSGFKNKVMTTVASVTPAGVLADQHGKKAKPGSGRDQ
;
A
#
# COMPACT_ATOMS: atom_id res chain seq x y z
N MET A 1 -8.66 6.02 -9.41
CA MET A 1 -8.55 4.54 -9.27
C MET A 1 -7.96 4.23 -7.89
N VAL A 2 -8.55 3.27 -7.14
CA VAL A 2 -8.03 2.85 -5.82
C VAL A 2 -7.95 1.34 -5.76
N THR A 3 -6.79 0.79 -5.38
CA THR A 3 -6.60 -0.65 -5.21
C THR A 3 -6.61 -1.05 -3.73
N GLY A 4 -7.10 -2.26 -3.41
CA GLY A 4 -7.26 -2.72 -2.04
C GLY A 4 -8.30 -1.91 -1.26
N ALA A 5 -9.40 -1.51 -1.92
CA ALA A 5 -10.39 -0.58 -1.36
C ALA A 5 -11.52 -1.28 -0.57
N SER A 6 -11.44 -2.58 -0.33
CA SER A 6 -12.46 -3.31 0.43
C SER A 6 -12.40 -3.06 1.94
N SER A 7 -11.22 -2.68 2.47
CA SER A 7 -11.01 -2.46 3.90
C SER A 7 -9.78 -1.57 4.17
N GLY A 8 -9.60 -1.17 5.43
CA GLY A 8 -8.39 -0.50 5.93
C GLY A 8 -8.04 0.79 5.22
N ILE A 9 -6.74 1.03 4.99
CA ILE A 9 -6.24 2.29 4.41
C ILE A 9 -6.84 2.57 3.02
N GLY A 10 -6.96 1.53 2.17
CA GLY A 10 -7.52 1.70 0.82
C GLY A 10 -8.99 2.09 0.82
N TYR A 11 -9.77 1.57 1.75
CA TYR A 11 -11.17 1.95 1.96
C TYR A 11 -11.27 3.42 2.39
N GLU A 12 -10.48 3.85 3.36
CA GLU A 12 -10.47 5.24 3.84
C GLU A 12 -9.97 6.22 2.76
N LEU A 13 -8.97 5.82 1.97
CA LEU A 13 -8.53 6.61 0.81
C LEU A 13 -9.64 6.77 -0.23
N ALA A 14 -10.43 5.72 -0.49
CA ALA A 14 -11.57 5.80 -1.41
C ALA A 14 -12.68 6.71 -0.86
N ILE A 15 -12.94 6.69 0.46
CA ILE A 15 -13.86 7.64 1.11
C ILE A 15 -13.40 9.08 0.91
N LEU A 16 -12.14 9.40 1.15
CA LEU A 16 -11.60 10.74 0.97
C LEU A 16 -11.74 11.22 -0.47
N CYS A 17 -11.43 10.36 -1.44
CA CYS A 17 -11.67 10.67 -2.86
C CYS A 17 -13.15 10.94 -3.16
N ALA A 18 -14.07 10.13 -2.61
CA ALA A 18 -15.50 10.32 -2.81
C ALA A 18 -16.01 11.63 -2.17
N GLN A 19 -15.52 11.97 -0.99
CA GLN A 19 -15.83 13.23 -0.30
C GLN A 19 -15.42 14.46 -1.12
N ASP A 20 -14.30 14.38 -1.82
CA ASP A 20 -13.79 15.45 -2.70
C ASP A 20 -14.43 15.41 -4.10
N GLY A 21 -15.44 14.56 -4.31
CA GLY A 21 -16.22 14.52 -5.55
C GLY A 21 -15.60 13.73 -6.70
N PHE A 22 -14.55 12.94 -6.45
CA PHE A 22 -14.02 12.04 -7.47
C PHE A 22 -14.97 10.88 -7.75
N ASN A 23 -15.24 10.59 -9.02
CA ASN A 23 -15.79 9.30 -9.41
C ASN A 23 -14.77 8.19 -9.18
N LEU A 24 -15.21 7.03 -8.73
CA LEU A 24 -14.34 5.97 -8.27
C LEU A 24 -14.36 4.74 -9.18
N LEU A 25 -13.17 4.25 -9.50
CA LEU A 25 -12.95 2.90 -9.98
C LEU A 25 -12.12 2.19 -8.91
N VAL A 26 -12.70 1.18 -8.24
CA VAL A 26 -12.11 0.50 -7.09
C VAL A 26 -11.98 -0.99 -7.33
N VAL A 27 -10.94 -1.60 -6.75
CA VAL A 27 -10.69 -3.05 -6.88
C VAL A 27 -10.18 -3.64 -5.57
N ALA A 28 -10.58 -4.87 -5.30
CA ALA A 28 -9.99 -5.77 -4.32
C ALA A 28 -10.18 -7.23 -4.76
N ASP A 29 -9.41 -8.13 -4.20
CA ASP A 29 -9.60 -9.58 -4.30
C ASP A 29 -10.77 -10.08 -3.44
N ASP A 30 -11.06 -9.36 -2.35
CA ASP A 30 -12.14 -9.64 -1.40
C ASP A 30 -13.50 -9.20 -1.97
N PRO A 31 -14.55 -10.07 -1.95
CA PRO A 31 -15.90 -9.71 -2.39
C PRO A 31 -16.54 -8.58 -1.59
N LYS A 32 -16.03 -8.23 -0.40
CA LYS A 32 -16.45 -7.05 0.38
C LYS A 32 -16.34 -5.75 -0.42
N ILE A 33 -15.61 -5.72 -1.53
CA ILE A 33 -15.50 -4.53 -2.40
C ILE A 33 -16.86 -4.06 -2.91
N GLU A 34 -17.81 -4.96 -3.13
CA GLU A 34 -19.16 -4.62 -3.57
C GLU A 34 -19.96 -3.89 -2.46
N GLU A 35 -19.75 -4.26 -1.20
CA GLU A 35 -20.35 -3.58 -0.07
C GLU A 35 -19.68 -2.22 0.18
N ALA A 36 -18.36 -2.16 0.09
CA ALA A 36 -17.60 -0.92 0.20
C ALA A 36 -18.05 0.10 -0.86
N ALA A 37 -18.27 -0.34 -2.09
CA ALA A 37 -18.73 0.53 -3.17
C ALA A 37 -20.07 1.21 -2.86
N LYS A 38 -21.02 0.51 -2.21
CA LYS A 38 -22.30 1.10 -1.78
C LYS A 38 -22.10 2.23 -0.76
N GLN A 39 -21.09 2.10 0.11
CA GLN A 39 -20.77 3.15 1.06
C GLN A 39 -20.18 4.39 0.34
N PHE A 40 -19.31 4.18 -0.64
CA PHE A 40 -18.74 5.28 -1.43
C PHE A 40 -19.82 6.03 -2.24
N GLN A 41 -20.84 5.33 -2.76
CA GLN A 41 -21.95 5.92 -3.48
C GLN A 41 -22.78 6.92 -2.63
N ASN A 42 -22.77 6.78 -1.29
CA ASN A 42 -23.47 7.71 -0.40
C ASN A 42 -22.95 9.15 -0.47
N TYR A 43 -21.75 9.35 -1.03
CA TYR A 43 -21.18 10.69 -1.28
C TYR A 43 -21.62 11.33 -2.59
N GLY A 44 -22.49 10.67 -3.36
CA GLY A 44 -23.08 11.23 -4.59
C GLY A 44 -22.19 11.13 -5.82
N VAL A 45 -21.14 10.29 -5.79
CA VAL A 45 -20.23 10.04 -6.90
C VAL A 45 -20.55 8.72 -7.62
N GLU A 46 -20.13 8.61 -8.89
CA GLU A 46 -20.16 7.32 -9.59
C GLU A 46 -19.11 6.39 -9.03
N VAL A 47 -19.49 5.15 -8.74
CA VAL A 47 -18.58 4.12 -8.23
C VAL A 47 -18.67 2.86 -9.09
N HIS A 48 -17.56 2.44 -9.62
CA HIS A 48 -17.41 1.18 -10.33
C HIS A 48 -16.49 0.26 -9.52
N ALA A 49 -17.03 -0.83 -9.00
CA ALA A 49 -16.28 -1.81 -8.21
C ALA A 49 -15.94 -3.03 -9.05
N LEU A 50 -14.74 -3.58 -8.84
CA LEU A 50 -14.31 -4.83 -9.42
C LEU A 50 -13.77 -5.77 -8.35
N GLN A 51 -14.17 -7.03 -8.40
CA GLN A 51 -13.42 -8.07 -7.74
C GLN A 51 -12.39 -8.64 -8.72
N ALA A 52 -11.09 -8.50 -8.38
CA ALA A 52 -9.98 -9.03 -9.17
C ALA A 52 -8.72 -9.19 -8.33
N ASP A 53 -7.97 -10.25 -8.63
CA ASP A 53 -6.67 -10.52 -8.02
C ASP A 53 -5.57 -9.78 -8.80
N LEU A 54 -4.98 -8.76 -8.16
CA LEU A 54 -3.90 -7.96 -8.73
C LEU A 54 -2.51 -8.63 -8.67
N ALA A 55 -2.40 -9.83 -8.09
CA ALA A 55 -1.22 -10.67 -8.26
C ALA A 55 -1.11 -11.21 -9.69
N THR A 56 -2.19 -11.18 -10.45
CA THR A 56 -2.24 -11.67 -11.83
C THR A 56 -2.22 -10.53 -12.84
N ARG A 57 -1.58 -10.78 -13.99
CA ARG A 57 -1.59 -9.82 -15.08
C ARG A 57 -3.01 -9.57 -15.60
N GLU A 58 -3.81 -10.62 -15.68
CA GLU A 58 -5.21 -10.58 -16.10
C GLU A 58 -6.06 -9.70 -15.19
N GLY A 59 -5.86 -9.81 -13.87
CA GLY A 59 -6.56 -8.98 -12.90
C GLY A 59 -6.19 -7.50 -13.03
N VAL A 60 -4.91 -7.20 -13.24
CA VAL A 60 -4.45 -5.82 -13.48
C VAL A 60 -5.00 -5.28 -14.79
N ASP A 61 -4.95 -6.06 -15.88
CA ASP A 61 -5.49 -5.65 -17.18
C ASP A 61 -7.01 -5.42 -17.09
N LYS A 62 -7.76 -6.33 -16.45
CA LYS A 62 -9.19 -6.16 -16.20
C LYS A 62 -9.52 -4.85 -15.46
N PHE A 63 -8.74 -4.51 -14.44
CA PHE A 63 -8.94 -3.29 -13.68
C PHE A 63 -8.59 -2.04 -14.48
N TYR A 64 -7.48 -2.04 -15.20
CA TYR A 64 -7.08 -0.93 -16.06
C TYR A 64 -8.09 -0.70 -17.19
N ASP A 65 -8.52 -1.77 -17.88
CA ASP A 65 -9.46 -1.70 -19.00
C ASP A 65 -10.86 -1.24 -18.55
N ALA A 66 -11.22 -1.45 -17.28
CA ALA A 66 -12.48 -0.97 -16.72
C ALA A 66 -12.57 0.57 -16.64
N ALA A 67 -11.47 1.29 -16.78
CA ALA A 67 -11.48 2.73 -16.98
C ALA A 67 -12.15 3.13 -18.31
N GLN A 68 -12.19 2.22 -19.30
CA GLN A 68 -12.87 2.41 -20.61
C GLN A 68 -12.44 3.71 -21.32
N GLY A 69 -11.16 4.07 -21.23
CA GLY A 69 -10.63 5.30 -21.82
C GLY A 69 -10.99 6.58 -21.07
N ARG A 70 -11.64 6.48 -19.89
CA ARG A 70 -11.84 7.65 -19.00
C ARG A 70 -10.50 8.13 -18.48
N GLN A 71 -10.40 9.44 -18.30
CA GLN A 71 -9.23 10.05 -17.68
C GLN A 71 -9.08 9.58 -16.23
N VAL A 72 -7.89 9.12 -15.87
CA VAL A 72 -7.53 8.77 -14.49
C VAL A 72 -6.73 9.93 -13.90
N ASP A 73 -7.36 10.74 -13.04
CA ASP A 73 -6.71 11.89 -12.41
C ASP A 73 -5.80 11.50 -11.27
N ALA A 74 -6.20 10.45 -10.53
CA ALA A 74 -5.42 9.90 -9.43
C ALA A 74 -5.44 8.37 -9.42
N LEU A 75 -4.25 7.76 -9.20
CA LEU A 75 -4.07 6.35 -8.91
C LEU A 75 -3.58 6.20 -7.47
N LEU A 76 -4.36 5.52 -6.63
CA LEU A 76 -3.99 5.17 -5.27
C LEU A 76 -3.67 3.66 -5.24
N ALA A 77 -2.40 3.34 -5.44
CA ALA A 77 -1.87 1.98 -5.47
C ALA A 77 -1.62 1.50 -4.03
N ASN A 78 -2.66 0.98 -3.40
CA ASN A 78 -2.65 0.61 -1.99
C ASN A 78 -2.72 -0.91 -1.74
N ALA A 79 -3.23 -1.73 -2.67
CA ALA A 79 -3.32 -3.18 -2.50
C ALA A 79 -1.97 -3.78 -2.08
N GLY A 80 -2.02 -4.70 -1.12
CA GLY A 80 -0.84 -5.40 -0.65
C GLY A 80 -1.17 -6.44 0.40
N HIS A 81 -0.37 -7.50 0.43
CA HIS A 81 -0.46 -8.61 1.36
C HIS A 81 0.78 -8.69 2.24
N GLY A 82 0.57 -9.09 3.51
CA GLY A 82 1.63 -9.50 4.42
C GLY A 82 1.80 -11.01 4.43
N LEU A 83 2.95 -11.46 4.93
CA LEU A 83 3.20 -12.88 5.22
C LEU A 83 4.15 -12.96 6.41
N GLY A 84 3.65 -13.52 7.51
CA GLY A 84 4.41 -13.78 8.73
C GLY A 84 4.96 -15.19 8.80
N GLY A 85 5.78 -15.47 9.82
CA GLY A 85 6.38 -16.78 10.03
C GLY A 85 7.79 -16.93 9.49
N GLY A 86 8.45 -18.04 9.84
CA GLY A 86 9.80 -18.36 9.36
C GLY A 86 9.80 -18.64 7.86
N PHE A 87 10.71 -18.02 7.11
CA PHE A 87 10.73 -18.14 5.64
C PHE A 87 10.81 -19.59 5.16
N LEU A 88 11.55 -20.44 5.85
CA LEU A 88 11.72 -21.85 5.45
C LEU A 88 10.46 -22.71 5.74
N ASP A 89 9.51 -22.19 6.51
CA ASP A 89 8.26 -22.86 6.89
C ASP A 89 7.06 -22.36 6.08
N GLN A 90 7.27 -21.33 5.22
CA GLN A 90 6.20 -20.74 4.39
C GLN A 90 5.97 -21.56 3.13
N ASP A 91 4.71 -21.62 2.67
CA ASP A 91 4.39 -22.10 1.33
C ASP A 91 4.93 -21.11 0.28
N PHE A 92 5.58 -21.63 -0.76
CA PHE A 92 6.18 -20.77 -1.78
C PHE A 92 5.12 -20.10 -2.67
N ASP A 93 3.94 -20.66 -2.82
CA ASP A 93 2.85 -20.02 -3.55
C ASP A 93 2.33 -18.79 -2.78
N ASP A 94 2.26 -18.82 -1.45
CA ASP A 94 1.97 -17.65 -0.61
C ASP A 94 3.07 -16.59 -0.74
N VAL A 95 4.33 -17.01 -0.71
CA VAL A 95 5.49 -16.10 -0.95
C VAL A 95 5.38 -15.41 -2.30
N ARG A 96 5.08 -16.15 -3.35
CA ARG A 96 4.88 -15.62 -4.70
C ARG A 96 3.71 -14.65 -4.76
N HIS A 97 2.58 -15.03 -4.17
CA HIS A 97 1.39 -14.17 -4.14
C HIS A 97 1.68 -12.80 -3.51
N VAL A 98 2.44 -12.76 -2.40
CA VAL A 98 2.87 -11.51 -1.78
C VAL A 98 3.77 -10.69 -2.71
N ILE A 99 4.73 -11.31 -3.38
CA ILE A 99 5.62 -10.64 -4.34
C ILE A 99 4.81 -10.13 -5.54
N ASP A 100 3.96 -10.97 -6.09
CA ASP A 100 3.18 -10.66 -7.29
C ASP A 100 2.17 -9.53 -7.02
N THR A 101 1.49 -9.53 -5.87
CA THR A 101 0.60 -8.42 -5.49
C THR A 101 1.38 -7.15 -5.18
N ASN A 102 2.36 -7.22 -4.27
CA ASN A 102 3.00 -6.02 -3.72
C ASN A 102 3.97 -5.36 -4.72
N ILE A 103 4.59 -6.14 -5.60
CA ILE A 103 5.58 -5.65 -6.56
C ILE A 103 5.03 -5.74 -7.98
N THR A 104 4.89 -6.97 -8.52
CA THR A 104 4.65 -7.18 -9.96
C THR A 104 3.37 -6.50 -10.43
N GLY A 105 2.25 -6.76 -9.79
CA GLY A 105 0.95 -6.17 -10.13
C GLY A 105 0.93 -4.67 -9.89
N THR A 106 1.50 -4.21 -8.77
CA THR A 106 1.58 -2.79 -8.42
C THR A 106 2.36 -1.99 -9.46
N ILE A 107 3.60 -2.40 -9.81
CA ILE A 107 4.40 -1.65 -10.79
C ILE A 107 3.84 -1.77 -12.21
N TYR A 108 3.20 -2.90 -12.56
CA TYR A 108 2.57 -3.07 -13.86
C TYR A 108 1.38 -2.12 -14.02
N LEU A 109 0.51 -2.01 -13.02
CA LEU A 109 -0.60 -1.04 -13.03
C LEU A 109 -0.09 0.40 -13.09
N ILE A 110 0.89 0.74 -12.23
CA ILE A 110 1.49 2.08 -12.22
C ILE A 110 2.08 2.42 -13.60
N GLN A 111 2.79 1.48 -14.24
CA GLN A 111 3.37 1.72 -15.56
C GLN A 111 2.32 2.06 -16.61
N LYS A 112 1.18 1.34 -16.63
CA LYS A 112 0.07 1.61 -17.58
C LYS A 112 -0.51 3.00 -17.33
N VAL A 113 -0.94 3.27 -16.11
CA VAL A 113 -1.60 4.53 -15.75
C VAL A 113 -0.65 5.75 -15.86
N ALA A 114 0.59 5.60 -15.40
CA ALA A 114 1.58 6.69 -15.47
C ALA A 114 1.94 7.07 -16.91
N LYS A 115 1.95 6.10 -17.85
CA LYS A 115 2.14 6.41 -19.28
C LYS A 115 1.02 7.29 -19.83
N ASP A 116 -0.24 7.02 -19.46
CA ASP A 116 -1.39 7.82 -19.89
C ASP A 116 -1.34 9.21 -19.25
N MET A 117 -1.07 9.28 -17.93
CA MET A 117 -0.89 10.54 -17.20
C MET A 117 0.22 11.39 -17.81
N ARG A 118 1.38 10.80 -18.09
CA ARG A 118 2.50 11.51 -18.75
C ARG A 118 2.13 12.02 -20.15
N THR A 119 1.44 11.22 -20.95
CA THR A 119 0.98 11.62 -22.29
C THR A 119 0.02 12.80 -22.22
N ARG A 120 -0.82 12.85 -21.21
CA ARG A 120 -1.77 13.94 -20.94
C ARG A 120 -1.09 15.17 -20.31
N GLY A 121 0.03 14.98 -19.64
CA GLY A 121 0.79 16.02 -18.96
C GLY A 121 0.37 16.29 -17.51
N GLU A 122 -0.52 15.47 -16.93
CA GLU A 122 -0.98 15.65 -15.54
C GLU A 122 -1.45 14.34 -14.92
N GLY A 123 -1.36 14.23 -13.60
CA GLY A 123 -1.86 13.11 -12.82
C GLY A 123 -1.23 13.04 -11.43
N ARG A 124 -1.84 12.25 -10.55
CA ARG A 124 -1.33 12.00 -9.19
C ARG A 124 -1.27 10.51 -8.94
N ILE A 125 -0.14 10.06 -8.38
CA ILE A 125 0.05 8.65 -8.00
C ILE A 125 0.40 8.62 -6.52
N LEU A 126 -0.44 7.97 -5.71
CA LEU A 126 -0.11 7.62 -4.34
C LEU A 126 0.22 6.14 -4.29
N ILE A 127 1.36 5.80 -3.71
CA ILE A 127 1.82 4.41 -3.54
C ILE A 127 1.92 4.13 -2.04
N THR A 128 1.25 3.09 -1.57
CA THR A 128 1.33 2.68 -0.17
C THR A 128 2.53 1.78 0.06
N GLY A 129 3.62 2.41 0.48
CA GLY A 129 4.81 1.76 1.00
C GLY A 129 4.65 1.25 2.42
N SER A 130 5.70 1.33 3.23
CA SER A 130 5.65 1.02 4.67
C SER A 130 6.96 1.39 5.37
N VAL A 131 6.88 1.75 6.66
CA VAL A 131 8.08 1.81 7.51
C VAL A 131 8.80 0.46 7.65
N ALA A 132 8.12 -0.65 7.33
CA ALA A 132 8.72 -1.97 7.28
C ALA A 132 9.83 -2.09 6.22
N GLY A 133 9.79 -1.25 5.17
CA GLY A 133 10.84 -1.20 4.14
C GLY A 133 12.21 -0.74 4.67
N PHE A 134 12.25 -0.06 5.80
CA PHE A 134 13.50 0.39 6.44
C PHE A 134 14.17 -0.66 7.34
N THR A 135 13.55 -1.83 7.52
CA THR A 135 14.01 -2.81 8.50
C THR A 135 14.04 -4.22 7.90
N PRO A 136 15.14 -4.97 8.03
CA PRO A 136 15.13 -6.40 7.71
C PRO A 136 14.09 -7.13 8.55
N GLY A 137 13.09 -7.74 7.88
CA GLY A 137 11.91 -8.32 8.51
C GLY A 137 12.10 -9.75 8.98
N THR A 138 12.82 -10.00 10.08
CA THR A 138 12.91 -11.35 10.65
C THR A 138 11.50 -11.85 11.01
N TYR A 139 11.11 -13.03 10.51
CA TYR A 139 9.74 -13.59 10.50
C TYR A 139 8.71 -12.82 9.64
N SER A 140 9.17 -11.94 8.77
CA SER A 140 8.37 -11.22 7.77
C SER A 140 9.25 -10.79 6.59
N ALA A 141 10.23 -11.62 6.24
CA ALA A 141 11.34 -11.25 5.33
C ALA A 141 10.85 -10.83 3.95
N VAL A 142 9.90 -11.59 3.37
CA VAL A 142 9.36 -11.32 2.05
C VAL A 142 8.59 -10.00 2.03
N TYR A 143 7.66 -9.80 2.96
CA TYR A 143 6.88 -8.57 3.06
C TYR A 143 7.76 -7.33 3.21
N ASN A 144 8.69 -7.33 4.19
CA ASN A 144 9.60 -6.20 4.40
C ASN A 144 10.44 -5.93 3.14
N GLY A 145 10.91 -6.99 2.47
CA GLY A 145 11.62 -6.88 1.19
C GLY A 145 10.77 -6.25 0.09
N THR A 146 9.49 -6.63 -0.03
CA THR A 146 8.59 -6.01 -1.02
C THR A 146 8.34 -4.53 -0.73
N LYS A 147 8.23 -4.14 0.55
CA LYS A 147 8.04 -2.74 0.93
C LYS A 147 9.30 -1.90 0.73
N ALA A 148 10.48 -2.46 1.00
CA ALA A 148 11.74 -1.80 0.66
C ALA A 148 11.87 -1.55 -0.85
N PHE A 149 11.45 -2.51 -1.68
CA PHE A 149 11.40 -2.34 -3.13
C PHE A 149 10.46 -1.20 -3.53
N ILE A 150 9.22 -1.21 -3.03
CA ILE A 150 8.19 -0.23 -3.40
C ILE A 150 8.57 1.18 -2.93
N ASP A 151 9.12 1.34 -1.72
CA ASP A 151 9.57 2.63 -1.22
C ASP A 151 10.68 3.20 -2.14
N SER A 152 11.71 2.39 -2.44
CA SER A 152 12.80 2.78 -3.35
C SER A 152 12.31 3.06 -4.77
N PHE A 153 11.41 2.23 -5.31
CA PHE A 153 10.80 2.43 -6.63
C PHE A 153 10.04 3.75 -6.72
N SER A 154 9.27 4.09 -5.67
CA SER A 154 8.48 5.32 -5.63
C SER A 154 9.35 6.57 -5.73
N PHE A 155 10.47 6.60 -5.00
CA PHE A 155 11.42 7.71 -5.04
C PHE A 155 12.09 7.85 -6.41
N ALA A 156 12.49 6.71 -7.00
CA ALA A 156 13.12 6.70 -8.32
C ALA A 156 12.14 7.17 -9.41
N LEU A 157 10.91 6.65 -9.43
CA LEU A 157 9.89 7.05 -10.41
C LEU A 157 9.57 8.55 -10.32
N ARG A 158 9.49 9.08 -9.10
CA ARG A 158 9.30 10.51 -8.89
C ARG A 158 10.43 11.31 -9.53
N ALA A 159 11.68 10.97 -9.22
CA ALA A 159 12.85 11.68 -9.77
C ALA A 159 12.90 11.60 -11.30
N GLU A 160 12.54 10.46 -11.91
CA GLU A 160 12.45 10.33 -13.36
C GLU A 160 11.39 11.24 -14.00
N LEU A 161 10.23 11.41 -13.32
CA LEU A 161 9.17 12.28 -13.80
C LEU A 161 9.53 13.76 -13.64
N GLU A 162 10.19 14.13 -12.54
CA GLU A 162 10.72 15.47 -12.30
C GLU A 162 11.80 15.85 -13.33
N ASP A 163 12.72 14.93 -13.66
CA ASP A 163 13.76 15.14 -14.69
C ASP A 163 13.19 15.35 -16.11
N GLN A 164 11.97 14.85 -16.36
CA GLN A 164 11.25 15.02 -17.61
C GLN A 164 10.30 16.21 -17.63
N ASP A 165 10.38 17.12 -16.66
CA ASP A 165 9.46 18.27 -16.50
C ASP A 165 7.97 17.85 -16.51
N SER A 166 7.66 16.66 -16.01
CA SER A 166 6.29 16.13 -15.98
C SER A 166 5.50 16.73 -14.81
N ASN A 167 4.25 17.12 -15.04
CA ASN A 167 3.33 17.52 -13.97
C ASN A 167 2.68 16.31 -13.27
N VAL A 168 3.09 15.08 -13.57
CA VAL A 168 2.65 13.90 -12.85
C VAL A 168 3.41 13.80 -11.53
N THR A 169 2.69 13.76 -10.42
CA THR A 169 3.29 13.66 -9.08
C THR A 169 3.22 12.24 -8.54
N VAL A 170 4.25 11.85 -7.78
CA VAL A 170 4.30 10.56 -7.08
C VAL A 170 4.51 10.82 -5.60
N THR A 171 3.62 10.27 -4.79
CA THR A 171 3.66 10.32 -3.32
C THR A 171 3.80 8.90 -2.77
N CYS A 172 4.81 8.66 -1.94
CA CYS A 172 4.96 7.42 -1.19
C CYS A 172 4.41 7.61 0.23
N LEU A 173 3.30 6.96 0.55
CA LEU A 173 2.79 6.89 1.91
C LEU A 173 3.43 5.70 2.62
N MET A 174 4.11 5.94 3.74
CA MET A 174 4.78 4.92 4.55
C MET A 174 4.12 4.80 5.93
N PRO A 175 3.08 3.95 6.06
CA PRO A 175 2.42 3.69 7.33
C PRO A 175 3.28 2.87 8.28
N GLY A 176 3.03 3.04 9.58
CA GLY A 176 3.38 2.07 10.61
C GLY A 176 2.35 0.95 10.74
N ALA A 177 2.36 0.25 11.89
CA ALA A 177 1.31 -0.72 12.20
C ALA A 177 -0.05 -0.03 12.30
N THR A 178 -0.97 -0.39 11.42
CA THR A 178 -2.30 0.22 11.28
C THR A 178 -3.38 -0.81 11.62
N GLU A 179 -4.47 -0.38 12.27
CA GLU A 179 -5.57 -1.25 12.68
C GLU A 179 -6.42 -1.64 11.47
N THR A 180 -6.07 -2.76 10.88
CA THR A 180 -6.67 -3.34 9.66
C THR A 180 -6.67 -4.86 9.77
N GLU A 181 -7.32 -5.55 8.84
CA GLU A 181 -7.26 -7.02 8.72
C GLU A 181 -5.87 -7.55 8.30
N PHE A 182 -4.86 -6.66 8.13
CA PHE A 182 -3.54 -7.03 7.64
C PHE A 182 -2.83 -8.08 8.50
N PHE A 183 -2.82 -7.91 9.82
CA PHE A 183 -2.13 -8.83 10.72
C PHE A 183 -2.80 -10.20 10.79
N GLU A 184 -4.13 -10.24 10.70
CA GLU A 184 -4.91 -11.47 10.61
C GLU A 184 -4.57 -12.22 9.33
N ARG A 185 -4.70 -11.54 8.17
CA ARG A 185 -4.39 -12.12 6.86
C ARG A 185 -2.92 -12.55 6.70
N ALA A 186 -2.01 -11.89 7.40
CA ALA A 186 -0.58 -12.23 7.41
C ALA A 186 -0.21 -13.35 8.40
N GLY A 187 -1.15 -13.87 9.20
CA GLY A 187 -0.88 -14.86 10.25
C GLY A 187 0.03 -14.34 11.36
N MET A 188 -0.11 -13.04 11.72
CA MET A 188 0.76 -12.36 12.68
C MET A 188 0.03 -11.92 13.96
N GLU A 189 -1.20 -12.35 14.20
CA GLU A 189 -2.05 -11.93 15.32
C GLU A 189 -1.45 -12.31 16.69
N ASP A 190 -0.75 -13.42 16.77
CA ASP A 190 -0.13 -13.94 17.99
C ASP A 190 1.27 -13.35 18.26
N THR A 191 1.69 -12.36 17.47
CA THR A 191 2.98 -11.67 17.63
C THR A 191 2.85 -10.39 18.45
N LYS A 192 3.95 -9.93 19.06
CA LYS A 192 3.94 -8.64 19.78
C LYS A 192 3.57 -7.46 18.88
N VAL A 193 4.01 -7.47 17.62
CA VAL A 193 3.62 -6.41 16.67
C VAL A 193 2.15 -6.51 16.31
N GLY A 194 1.60 -7.72 16.12
CA GLY A 194 0.18 -7.93 15.84
C GLY A 194 -0.74 -7.50 16.98
N GLN A 195 -0.26 -7.59 18.24
CA GLN A 195 -1.01 -7.17 19.44
C GLN A 195 -0.68 -5.75 19.93
N SER A 196 0.27 -5.07 19.30
CA SER A 196 0.63 -3.71 19.69
C SER A 196 -0.49 -2.71 19.34
N LYS A 197 -0.47 -1.56 20.03
CA LYS A 197 -1.34 -0.45 19.62
C LYS A 197 -1.00 -0.01 18.20
N LYS A 198 -2.00 0.11 17.38
CA LYS A 198 -1.92 0.45 15.97
C LYS A 198 -2.49 1.84 15.71
N ASP A 199 -2.11 2.43 14.60
CA ASP A 199 -2.65 3.70 14.13
C ASP A 199 -4.03 3.50 13.47
N ASP A 200 -4.91 4.49 13.55
CA ASP A 200 -6.22 4.46 12.89
C ASP A 200 -6.04 4.56 11.36
N PRO A 201 -6.66 3.67 10.56
CA PRO A 201 -6.56 3.70 9.10
C PRO A 201 -7.07 5.01 8.48
N ALA A 202 -8.07 5.66 9.09
CA ALA A 202 -8.58 6.94 8.60
C ALA A 202 -7.55 8.06 8.78
N ASP A 203 -6.85 8.10 9.92
CA ASP A 203 -5.77 9.07 10.15
C ASP A 203 -4.60 8.85 9.20
N VAL A 204 -4.23 7.58 8.97
CA VAL A 204 -3.16 7.21 8.03
C VAL A 204 -3.53 7.60 6.60
N ALA A 205 -4.74 7.27 6.16
CA ALA A 205 -5.24 7.60 4.83
C ALA A 205 -5.26 9.12 4.61
N LYS A 206 -5.74 9.88 5.60
CA LYS A 206 -5.78 11.35 5.53
C LYS A 206 -4.39 11.95 5.31
N VAL A 207 -3.38 11.50 6.06
CA VAL A 207 -1.99 11.96 5.90
C VAL A 207 -1.48 11.71 4.48
N GLY A 208 -1.71 10.52 3.93
CA GLY A 208 -1.30 10.18 2.58
C GLY A 208 -2.06 10.95 1.51
N TYR A 209 -3.35 11.09 1.67
CA TYR A 209 -4.22 11.81 0.74
C TYR A 209 -3.87 13.30 0.65
N GLU A 210 -3.71 13.98 1.78
CA GLU A 210 -3.28 15.38 1.84
C GLU A 210 -1.90 15.57 1.20
N ALA A 211 -0.94 14.68 1.49
CA ALA A 211 0.38 14.71 0.87
C ALA A 211 0.30 14.55 -0.67
N MET A 212 -0.53 13.62 -1.16
CA MET A 212 -0.78 13.45 -2.60
C MET A 212 -1.37 14.71 -3.25
N LEU A 213 -2.35 15.34 -2.62
CA LEU A 213 -2.96 16.57 -3.14
C LEU A 213 -1.95 17.73 -3.20
N ASN A 214 -1.05 17.80 -2.21
CA ASN A 214 0.02 18.81 -2.14
C ASN A 214 1.22 18.51 -3.04
N GLY A 215 1.27 17.33 -3.69
CA GLY A 215 2.42 16.89 -4.51
C GLY A 215 3.68 16.57 -3.68
N GLU A 216 3.53 16.24 -2.39
CA GLU A 216 4.63 15.81 -1.53
C GLU A 216 5.15 14.44 -1.97
N GLY A 217 6.49 14.25 -1.98
CA GLY A 217 7.07 13.03 -2.52
C GLY A 217 7.01 11.83 -1.62
N ASP A 218 7.10 12.06 -0.31
CA ASP A 218 7.05 10.99 0.67
C ASP A 218 6.49 11.47 2.00
N VAL A 219 5.75 10.62 2.65
CA VAL A 219 5.19 10.90 3.96
C VAL A 219 5.16 9.64 4.84
N VAL A 220 5.79 9.73 6.01
CA VAL A 220 5.68 8.72 7.06
C VAL A 220 4.52 9.11 7.97
N SER A 221 3.54 8.23 8.13
CA SER A 221 2.42 8.46 9.04
C SER A 221 2.86 8.27 10.50
N GLY A 222 2.55 9.28 11.34
CA GLY A 222 2.81 9.25 12.77
C GLY A 222 4.22 9.66 13.18
N PHE A 223 4.32 10.46 14.26
CA PHE A 223 5.62 10.99 14.73
C PHE A 223 6.59 9.90 15.17
N LYS A 224 6.09 8.86 15.88
CA LYS A 224 6.94 7.72 16.30
C LYS A 224 7.56 6.99 15.12
N ASN A 225 6.81 6.84 14.05
CA ASN A 225 7.25 6.17 12.84
C ASN A 225 8.32 7.00 12.10
N LYS A 226 8.18 8.34 12.07
CA LYS A 226 9.22 9.26 11.55
C LYS A 226 10.54 9.11 12.28
N VAL A 227 10.50 9.09 13.62
CA VAL A 227 11.71 8.87 14.42
C VAL A 227 12.30 7.49 14.17
N MET A 228 11.45 6.46 14.10
CA MET A 228 11.90 5.08 13.87
C MET A 228 12.61 4.93 12.52
N THR A 229 12.07 5.47 11.43
CA THR A 229 12.70 5.40 10.09
C THR A 229 14.04 6.13 10.07
N THR A 230 14.13 7.30 10.73
CA THR A 230 15.40 8.05 10.84
C THR A 230 16.45 7.26 11.62
N VAL A 231 16.08 6.61 12.72
CA VAL A 231 17.00 5.76 13.49
C VAL A 231 17.39 4.50 12.69
N ALA A 232 16.44 3.90 12.00
CA ALA A 232 16.70 2.71 11.19
C ALA A 232 17.73 2.98 10.08
N SER A 233 17.72 4.16 9.46
CA SER A 233 18.66 4.51 8.38
C SER A 233 20.14 4.56 8.81
N VAL A 234 20.41 4.69 10.11
CA VAL A 234 21.78 4.74 10.66
C VAL A 234 22.12 3.54 11.55
N THR A 235 21.18 2.61 11.73
CA THR A 235 21.37 1.41 12.57
C THR A 235 21.83 0.23 11.71
N PRO A 236 22.86 -0.54 12.15
CA PRO A 236 23.29 -1.73 11.43
C PRO A 236 22.15 -2.74 11.21
N ALA A 237 22.05 -3.30 10.00
CA ALA A 237 20.97 -4.19 9.60
C ALA A 237 20.79 -5.42 10.52
N GLY A 238 21.89 -6.00 11.04
CA GLY A 238 21.81 -7.13 11.99
C GLY A 238 21.11 -6.76 13.30
N VAL A 239 21.32 -5.54 13.81
CA VAL A 239 20.66 -5.07 15.03
C VAL A 239 19.16 -4.88 14.77
N LEU A 240 18.81 -4.31 13.63
CA LEU A 240 17.40 -4.14 13.23
C LEU A 240 16.71 -5.49 13.05
N ALA A 241 17.37 -6.46 12.42
CA ALA A 241 16.85 -7.82 12.25
C ALA A 241 16.55 -8.51 13.58
N ASP A 242 17.49 -8.41 14.55
CA ASP A 242 17.28 -8.97 15.89
C ASP A 242 16.12 -8.29 16.64
N GLN A 243 16.03 -6.96 16.56
CA GLN A 243 14.94 -6.21 17.19
C GLN A 243 13.59 -6.55 16.56
N HIS A 244 13.53 -6.67 15.24
CA HIS A 244 12.31 -7.06 14.53
C HIS A 244 11.91 -8.49 14.91
N GLY A 245 12.84 -9.42 14.93
CA GLY A 245 12.60 -10.81 15.31
C GLY A 245 11.95 -10.97 16.70
N LYS A 246 12.38 -10.17 17.68
CA LYS A 246 11.77 -10.17 19.04
C LYS A 246 10.30 -9.73 19.05
N LYS A 247 9.87 -8.96 18.06
CA LYS A 247 8.49 -8.44 17.95
C LYS A 247 7.60 -9.27 17.03
N ALA A 248 8.17 -9.84 15.97
CA ALA A 248 7.44 -10.54 14.91
C ALA A 248 7.50 -12.07 15.02
N LYS A 249 8.26 -12.62 15.99
CA LYS A 249 8.33 -14.06 16.21
C LYS A 249 6.95 -14.63 16.51
N PRO A 250 6.51 -15.69 15.81
CA PRO A 250 5.25 -16.38 16.12
C PRO A 250 5.14 -16.72 17.60
N GLY A 251 3.97 -16.48 18.22
CA GLY A 251 3.73 -16.72 19.63
C GLY A 251 4.29 -15.69 20.60
N SER A 252 5.07 -14.70 20.13
CA SER A 252 5.71 -13.71 21.03
C SER A 252 4.73 -12.81 21.77
N GLY A 253 3.47 -12.69 21.30
CA GLY A 253 2.42 -11.93 21.97
C GLY A 253 1.84 -12.62 23.23
N ARG A 254 2.07 -13.92 23.40
CA ARG A 254 1.51 -14.71 24.52
C ARG A 254 2.26 -14.51 25.83
N ASP A 255 3.43 -13.88 25.79
CA ASP A 255 4.33 -13.67 26.93
C ASP A 255 4.14 -12.29 27.61
N GLN A 256 2.93 -11.71 27.53
CA GLN A 256 2.60 -10.42 28.18
C GLN A 256 1.66 -10.60 29.36
#